data_0827260f855cd7ae3e8ec61b5389b7d8
#
_entry.id   0827260f855cd7ae3e8ec61b5389b7d8
#
_cell.length_a   1.000
_cell.length_b   1.000
_cell.length_c   1.000
_cell.angle_alpha   90.00
_cell.angle_beta   90.00
_cell.angle_gamma   90.00
#
_symmetry.space_group_name_H-M   'P 1'
#
loop_
_entity.id
_entity.type
_entity.pdbx_description
1 polymer ?
#
loop_
_entity_poly.entity_id
_entity_poly.type
_entity_poly.pdbx_seq_one_letter_code
_entity_poly.pdbx_strand_id
1 'polypeptide(L)'
;MSTANALGDLLSTLLLRRPFKRGGSKEGSISKLCLSLLSEVTEVSGLQLAGVILEKYHELDEKGRLDFFSFLNKDLDIDPDLLVSLAQKYQETQSPEIFKRLSEASEPRRKELFRRLNHAPGATADLVKMREQLLSLLRENPSYARTDFDFIHLLRSWFNRGFLVLRQITWDTSASILEKIVEYEAVHEIKNLEDLRRRVLPKDRRCFAFFHPSMPDDPLIFVEVALTNGVATSIQKVLSESREEIDLQGANSAIFYSISNCQEGLSGISFGNSLIKQVAQDLSREMPHLKTFVTLSPIPGLTKWIKDEGLEKPVEDQGMLKQITAHYLVEAKGKNRRPIDPVAKFHLGNGAIIHQINIDADLSEKGLLQSKGVMVNYLYDLSKISQNVELFSKEGDNSANTTIKALSRQAGRNIMQKGNAKEFSQ
;
A
#
# COMPACT_ATOMS: atom_id res chain seq x y z
N MET A 1 18.40 -22.96 -2.93
CA MET A 1 18.34 -21.75 -3.80
C MET A 1 18.39 -22.18 -5.26
N SER A 2 17.38 -21.86 -6.04
CA SER A 2 17.34 -22.26 -7.47
C SER A 2 18.33 -21.41 -8.26
N THR A 3 19.17 -22.07 -9.09
CA THR A 3 20.12 -21.43 -10.02
C THR A 3 19.48 -20.45 -10.99
N ALA A 4 18.17 -20.55 -11.22
CA ALA A 4 17.40 -19.62 -12.03
C ALA A 4 17.28 -18.21 -11.41
N ASN A 5 17.19 -18.10 -10.08
CA ASN A 5 17.13 -16.80 -9.40
C ASN A 5 18.49 -16.07 -9.45
N ALA A 6 19.60 -16.81 -9.30
CA ALA A 6 20.95 -16.25 -9.40
C ALA A 6 21.26 -15.71 -10.81
N LEU A 7 20.76 -16.38 -11.85
CA LEU A 7 20.95 -15.93 -13.23
C LEU A 7 20.12 -14.67 -13.55
N GLY A 8 18.89 -14.60 -13.03
CA GLY A 8 18.02 -13.41 -13.12
C GLY A 8 18.64 -12.19 -12.43
N ASP A 9 19.16 -12.37 -11.22
CA ASP A 9 19.85 -11.32 -10.47
C ASP A 9 21.18 -10.90 -11.14
N LEU A 10 21.91 -11.82 -11.76
CA LEU A 10 23.14 -11.53 -12.51
C LEU A 10 22.84 -10.77 -13.81
N LEU A 11 21.80 -11.15 -14.53
CA LEU A 11 21.38 -10.46 -15.75
C LEU A 11 20.85 -9.06 -15.45
N SER A 12 20.04 -8.89 -14.42
CA SER A 12 19.56 -7.57 -13.99
C SER A 12 20.73 -6.68 -13.54
N THR A 13 21.68 -7.22 -12.78
CA THR A 13 22.89 -6.50 -12.34
C THR A 13 23.80 -6.09 -13.51
N LEU A 14 23.94 -6.95 -14.52
CA LEU A 14 24.73 -6.64 -15.71
C LEU A 14 24.06 -5.61 -16.64
N LEU A 15 22.75 -5.64 -16.75
CA LEU A 15 21.99 -4.67 -17.53
C LEU A 15 21.93 -3.30 -16.86
N LEU A 16 21.81 -3.25 -15.52
CA LEU A 16 21.75 -2.01 -14.74
C LEU A 16 23.12 -1.35 -14.52
N ARG A 17 24.24 -2.12 -14.56
CA ARG A 17 25.60 -1.59 -14.34
C ARG A 17 26.29 -1.01 -15.57
N ARG A 18 25.71 -1.02 -16.75
CA ARG A 18 26.27 -0.23 -17.86
C ARG A 18 25.93 1.23 -17.61
N PRO A 19 26.92 2.10 -17.27
CA PRO A 19 26.68 3.53 -17.28
C PRO A 19 26.38 3.88 -18.74
N PHE A 20 25.12 4.05 -19.07
CA PHE A 20 24.74 4.71 -20.30
C PHE A 20 25.41 6.08 -20.25
N LYS A 21 26.38 6.34 -21.13
CA LYS A 21 26.94 7.70 -21.25
C LYS A 21 25.76 8.59 -21.64
N ARG A 22 25.22 9.30 -20.65
CA ARG A 22 24.14 10.27 -20.79
C ARG A 22 24.70 11.49 -21.54
N GLY A 23 24.76 11.38 -22.87
CA GLY A 23 25.32 12.40 -23.76
C GLY A 23 24.24 12.99 -24.65
N GLY A 24 23.22 13.64 -24.04
CA GLY A 24 22.28 14.48 -24.74
C GLY A 24 22.57 15.96 -24.43
N SER A 25 22.27 16.88 -25.36
CA SER A 25 22.34 18.32 -25.10
C SER A 25 21.37 18.67 -23.98
N LYS A 26 21.90 19.20 -22.87
CA LYS A 26 21.11 19.73 -21.73
C LYS A 26 20.50 21.11 -22.02
N GLU A 27 20.59 21.62 -23.23
CA GLU A 27 20.07 22.92 -23.60
C GLU A 27 18.54 22.93 -23.74
N GLY A 28 17.90 23.91 -23.12
CA GLY A 28 16.45 24.12 -23.17
C GLY A 28 15.74 23.89 -21.85
N SER A 29 14.53 24.42 -21.75
CA SER A 29 13.64 24.17 -20.60
C SER A 29 13.15 22.73 -20.59
N ILE A 30 12.83 22.18 -19.41
CA ILE A 30 12.29 20.83 -19.27
C ILE A 30 11.04 20.63 -20.14
N SER A 31 10.15 21.61 -20.24
CA SER A 31 8.96 21.57 -21.09
C SER A 31 9.29 21.41 -22.58
N LYS A 32 10.31 22.12 -23.08
CA LYS A 32 10.76 21.96 -24.47
C LYS A 32 11.31 20.56 -24.73
N LEU A 33 12.10 20.02 -23.81
CA LEU A 33 12.65 18.67 -23.91
C LEU A 33 11.53 17.61 -23.90
N CYS A 34 10.49 17.78 -23.08
CA CYS A 34 9.31 16.91 -23.07
C CYS A 34 8.56 16.94 -24.41
N LEU A 35 8.37 18.12 -25.00
CA LEU A 35 7.77 18.23 -26.33
C LEU A 35 8.63 17.57 -27.41
N SER A 36 9.95 17.73 -27.33
CA SER A 36 10.90 17.04 -28.23
C SER A 36 10.82 15.53 -28.07
N LEU A 37 10.74 15.00 -26.83
CA LEU A 37 10.58 13.57 -26.58
C LEU A 37 9.28 13.03 -27.20
N LEU A 38 8.19 13.79 -27.13
CA LEU A 38 6.91 13.40 -27.72
C LEU A 38 6.93 13.38 -29.25
N SER A 39 7.80 14.17 -29.89
CA SER A 39 7.99 14.20 -31.35
C SER A 39 9.11 13.27 -31.86
N GLU A 40 9.92 12.70 -30.94
CA GLU A 40 11.04 11.83 -31.30
C GLU A 40 10.55 10.51 -31.91
N VAL A 41 11.18 10.12 -33.00
CA VAL A 41 10.81 8.92 -33.77
C VAL A 41 11.75 7.75 -33.50
N THR A 42 13.01 8.03 -33.11
CA THR A 42 14.00 6.98 -32.87
C THR A 42 14.06 6.58 -31.39
N GLU A 43 14.13 5.28 -31.15
CA GLU A 43 14.16 4.71 -29.80
C GLU A 43 15.42 5.15 -29.04
N VAL A 44 16.58 5.16 -29.68
CA VAL A 44 17.86 5.49 -29.04
C VAL A 44 17.91 6.95 -28.58
N SER A 45 17.51 7.89 -29.44
CA SER A 45 17.44 9.31 -29.08
C SER A 45 16.39 9.56 -28.00
N GLY A 46 15.25 8.85 -28.08
CA GLY A 46 14.18 8.91 -27.07
C GLY A 46 14.65 8.49 -25.69
N LEU A 47 15.41 7.39 -25.57
CA LEU A 47 15.98 6.91 -24.32
C LEU A 47 16.96 7.93 -23.69
N GLN A 48 17.84 8.51 -24.53
CA GLN A 48 18.79 9.53 -24.07
C GLN A 48 18.05 10.78 -23.56
N LEU A 49 17.08 11.25 -24.31
CA LEU A 49 16.32 12.45 -23.99
C LEU A 49 15.46 12.24 -22.72
N ALA A 50 14.85 11.06 -22.56
CA ALA A 50 14.12 10.69 -21.35
C ALA A 50 15.03 10.76 -20.11
N GLY A 51 16.26 10.23 -20.19
CA GLY A 51 17.23 10.32 -19.11
C GLY A 51 17.58 11.79 -18.74
N VAL A 52 17.81 12.64 -19.77
CA VAL A 52 18.10 14.09 -19.55
C VAL A 52 16.91 14.80 -18.89
N ILE A 53 15.67 14.48 -19.29
CA ILE A 53 14.46 15.07 -18.68
C ILE A 53 14.37 14.70 -17.21
N LEU A 54 14.59 13.42 -16.86
CA LEU A 54 14.54 12.95 -15.48
C LEU A 54 15.65 13.58 -14.61
N GLU A 55 16.88 13.69 -15.15
CA GLU A 55 17.97 14.43 -14.47
C GLU A 55 17.56 15.87 -14.17
N LYS A 56 17.06 16.60 -15.19
CA LYS A 56 16.60 17.98 -14.99
C LYS A 56 15.44 18.07 -14.00
N TYR A 57 14.52 17.11 -13.99
CA TYR A 57 13.43 17.07 -13.03
C TYR A 57 13.95 16.95 -11.59
N HIS A 58 14.97 16.13 -11.36
CA HIS A 58 15.60 16.02 -10.04
C HIS A 58 16.26 17.31 -9.56
N GLU A 59 16.76 18.12 -10.49
CA GLU A 59 17.41 19.42 -10.19
C GLU A 59 16.38 20.54 -9.90
N LEU A 60 15.06 20.32 -10.16
CA LEU A 60 14.05 21.35 -9.94
C LEU A 60 13.82 21.63 -8.46
N ASP A 61 13.76 22.90 -8.13
CA ASP A 61 13.25 23.40 -6.85
C ASP A 61 11.71 23.25 -6.77
N GLU A 62 11.12 23.63 -5.66
CA GLU A 62 9.66 23.54 -5.43
C GLU A 62 8.87 24.31 -6.49
N LYS A 63 9.30 25.52 -6.85
CA LYS A 63 8.67 26.34 -7.88
C LYS A 63 8.77 25.67 -9.25
N GLY A 64 9.95 25.17 -9.60
CA GLY A 64 10.16 24.45 -10.86
C GLY A 64 9.30 23.22 -11.00
N ARG A 65 9.07 22.48 -9.89
CA ARG A 65 8.14 21.33 -9.87
C ARG A 65 6.69 21.76 -10.07
N LEU A 66 6.26 22.85 -9.42
CA LEU A 66 4.94 23.43 -9.62
C LEU A 66 4.71 23.82 -11.09
N ASP A 67 5.67 24.51 -11.70
CA ASP A 67 5.63 24.91 -13.10
C ASP A 67 5.59 23.68 -14.03
N PHE A 68 6.34 22.63 -13.70
CA PHE A 68 6.33 21.37 -14.44
C PHE A 68 4.97 20.67 -14.38
N PHE A 69 4.38 20.53 -13.18
CA PHE A 69 3.04 19.93 -13.06
C PHE A 69 1.94 20.79 -13.71
N SER A 70 2.08 22.12 -13.67
CA SER A 70 1.19 23.02 -14.42
C SER A 70 1.28 22.77 -15.92
N PHE A 71 2.50 22.64 -16.46
CA PHE A 71 2.73 22.28 -17.88
C PHE A 71 2.10 20.92 -18.22
N LEU A 72 2.32 19.87 -17.42
CA LEU A 72 1.70 18.56 -17.64
C LEU A 72 0.17 18.64 -17.66
N ASN A 73 -0.41 19.43 -16.76
CA ASN A 73 -1.85 19.49 -16.53
C ASN A 73 -2.58 20.38 -17.55
N LYS A 74 -1.89 21.37 -18.17
CA LYS A 74 -2.48 22.34 -19.10
C LYS A 74 -2.08 22.07 -20.55
N ASP A 75 -0.77 21.96 -20.81
CA ASP A 75 -0.24 21.91 -22.17
C ASP A 75 -0.22 20.50 -22.76
N LEU A 76 -0.26 19.48 -21.89
CA LEU A 76 -0.28 18.07 -22.28
C LEU A 76 -1.61 17.36 -21.97
N ASP A 77 -2.69 18.12 -21.78
CA ASP A 77 -4.04 17.59 -21.60
C ASP A 77 -4.71 17.24 -22.94
N ILE A 78 -5.90 16.70 -22.90
CA ILE A 78 -6.76 16.49 -24.07
C ILE A 78 -7.19 17.84 -24.68
N ASP A 79 -7.46 17.83 -25.99
CA ASP A 79 -8.13 18.93 -26.67
C ASP A 79 -9.66 18.69 -26.64
N PRO A 80 -10.44 19.46 -25.84
CA PRO A 80 -11.87 19.23 -25.67
C PRO A 80 -12.66 19.45 -26.96
N ASP A 81 -12.26 20.43 -27.78
CA ASP A 81 -12.97 20.77 -29.02
C ASP A 81 -12.78 19.68 -30.08
N LEU A 82 -11.54 19.17 -30.22
CA LEU A 82 -11.25 18.03 -31.07
C LEU A 82 -12.00 16.78 -30.62
N LEU A 83 -12.04 16.52 -29.29
CA LEU A 83 -12.72 15.35 -28.72
C LEU A 83 -14.22 15.38 -29.04
N VAL A 84 -14.89 16.52 -28.82
CA VAL A 84 -16.32 16.71 -29.11
C VAL A 84 -16.59 16.51 -30.60
N SER A 85 -15.77 17.11 -31.47
CA SER A 85 -15.91 16.98 -32.93
C SER A 85 -15.79 15.53 -33.39
N LEU A 86 -14.81 14.78 -32.87
CA LEU A 86 -14.63 13.36 -33.21
C LEU A 86 -15.76 12.49 -32.66
N ALA A 87 -16.26 12.77 -31.44
CA ALA A 87 -17.38 12.06 -30.87
C ALA A 87 -18.67 12.21 -31.71
N GLN A 88 -18.97 13.42 -32.17
CA GLN A 88 -20.10 13.68 -33.06
C GLN A 88 -19.98 12.91 -34.39
N LYS A 89 -18.79 13.00 -35.02
CA LYS A 89 -18.53 12.25 -36.26
C LYS A 89 -18.63 10.72 -36.06
N TYR A 90 -18.18 10.20 -34.92
CA TYR A 90 -18.31 8.79 -34.61
C TYR A 90 -19.77 8.37 -34.42
N GLN A 91 -20.58 9.22 -33.78
CA GLN A 91 -22.02 8.98 -33.61
C GLN A 91 -22.73 8.86 -34.97
N GLU A 92 -22.33 9.67 -35.97
CA GLU A 92 -22.94 9.68 -37.31
C GLU A 92 -22.49 8.50 -38.16
N THR A 93 -21.18 8.15 -38.12
CA THR A 93 -20.58 7.24 -39.09
C THR A 93 -20.28 5.86 -38.52
N GLN A 94 -20.03 5.73 -37.21
CA GLN A 94 -19.52 4.54 -36.54
C GLN A 94 -18.27 3.94 -37.22
N SER A 95 -17.51 4.78 -37.96
CA SER A 95 -16.33 4.35 -38.70
C SER A 95 -15.20 3.92 -37.77
N PRO A 96 -14.50 2.79 -38.04
CA PRO A 96 -13.31 2.35 -37.33
C PRO A 96 -12.19 3.39 -37.29
N GLU A 97 -12.01 4.15 -38.39
CA GLU A 97 -11.01 5.22 -38.47
C GLU A 97 -11.33 6.37 -37.54
N ILE A 98 -12.61 6.78 -37.47
CA ILE A 98 -13.04 7.82 -36.53
C ILE A 98 -12.96 7.33 -35.10
N PHE A 99 -13.33 6.06 -34.83
CA PHE A 99 -13.15 5.44 -33.52
C PHE A 99 -11.70 5.46 -33.06
N LYS A 100 -10.74 5.08 -33.94
CA LYS A 100 -9.31 5.13 -33.64
C LYS A 100 -8.88 6.54 -33.27
N ARG A 101 -9.23 7.54 -34.10
CA ARG A 101 -8.90 8.95 -33.84
C ARG A 101 -9.51 9.48 -32.56
N LEU A 102 -10.76 9.11 -32.26
CA LEU A 102 -11.44 9.47 -31.02
C LEU A 102 -10.72 8.89 -29.79
N SER A 103 -10.33 7.61 -29.87
CA SER A 103 -9.57 6.94 -28.82
C SER A 103 -8.22 7.62 -28.57
N GLU A 104 -7.48 7.96 -29.64
CA GLU A 104 -6.21 8.68 -29.55
C GLU A 104 -6.40 10.09 -28.96
N ALA A 105 -7.41 10.84 -29.40
CA ALA A 105 -7.70 12.18 -28.91
C ALA A 105 -8.20 12.19 -27.45
N SER A 106 -8.77 11.09 -26.96
CA SER A 106 -9.21 10.95 -25.57
C SER A 106 -8.09 10.69 -24.58
N GLU A 107 -6.88 10.38 -25.07
CA GLU A 107 -5.73 10.14 -24.22
C GLU A 107 -4.85 11.40 -24.09
N PRO A 108 -4.66 11.92 -22.84
CA PRO A 108 -3.80 13.09 -22.64
C PRO A 108 -2.35 12.79 -23.07
N ARG A 109 -1.70 13.76 -23.72
CA ARG A 109 -0.32 13.63 -24.19
C ARG A 109 0.68 13.36 -23.06
N ARG A 110 0.39 13.77 -21.81
CA ARG A 110 1.21 13.47 -20.63
C ARG A 110 1.30 11.96 -20.35
N LYS A 111 0.28 11.15 -20.69
CA LYS A 111 0.36 9.69 -20.54
C LYS A 111 1.41 9.09 -21.47
N GLU A 112 1.45 9.55 -22.69
CA GLU A 112 2.49 9.13 -23.64
C GLU A 112 3.87 9.62 -23.20
N LEU A 113 3.97 10.84 -22.66
CA LEU A 113 5.23 11.32 -22.07
C LEU A 113 5.72 10.38 -20.94
N PHE A 114 4.84 9.99 -20.02
CA PHE A 114 5.21 9.07 -18.93
C PHE A 114 5.63 7.69 -19.45
N ARG A 115 4.98 7.16 -20.47
CA ARG A 115 5.40 5.90 -21.11
C ARG A 115 6.81 6.01 -21.67
N ARG A 116 7.09 7.08 -22.43
CA ARG A 116 8.41 7.30 -23.02
C ARG A 116 9.48 7.55 -21.99
N LEU A 117 9.18 8.30 -20.93
CA LEU A 117 10.10 8.48 -19.81
C LEU A 117 10.42 7.13 -19.15
N ASN A 118 9.43 6.24 -18.98
CA ASN A 118 9.60 4.94 -18.33
C ASN A 118 10.50 3.96 -19.12
N HIS A 119 10.85 4.25 -20.36
CA HIS A 119 11.83 3.45 -21.10
C HIS A 119 13.27 3.69 -20.63
N ALA A 120 13.57 4.82 -19.98
CA ALA A 120 14.92 5.08 -19.50
C ALA A 120 15.27 4.18 -18.29
N PRO A 121 16.52 3.73 -18.16
CA PRO A 121 16.95 2.91 -17.01
C PRO A 121 16.71 3.63 -15.70
N GLY A 122 16.05 2.99 -14.73
CA GLY A 122 15.71 3.53 -13.41
C GLY A 122 14.48 4.47 -13.39
N ALA A 123 13.93 4.81 -14.55
CA ALA A 123 12.84 5.77 -14.67
C ALA A 123 11.56 5.39 -13.91
N THR A 124 11.30 4.11 -13.72
CA THR A 124 10.13 3.65 -12.95
C THR A 124 10.17 4.20 -11.52
N ALA A 125 11.32 4.16 -10.85
CA ALA A 125 11.51 4.74 -9.51
C ALA A 125 11.34 6.26 -9.54
N ASP A 126 11.91 6.93 -10.55
CA ASP A 126 11.79 8.37 -10.72
C ASP A 126 10.32 8.81 -10.90
N LEU A 127 9.54 8.05 -11.67
CA LEU A 127 8.12 8.34 -11.90
C LEU A 127 7.27 8.07 -10.65
N VAL A 128 7.59 7.06 -9.86
CA VAL A 128 6.96 6.83 -8.54
C VAL A 128 7.25 8.01 -7.62
N LYS A 129 8.51 8.50 -7.56
CA LYS A 129 8.89 9.65 -6.75
C LYS A 129 8.26 10.95 -7.28
N MET A 130 8.16 11.11 -8.60
CA MET A 130 7.46 12.24 -9.23
C MET A 130 5.98 12.28 -8.79
N ARG A 131 5.29 11.13 -8.78
CA ARG A 131 3.92 11.08 -8.29
C ARG A 131 3.80 11.38 -6.79
N GLU A 132 4.73 10.91 -5.95
CA GLU A 132 4.77 11.27 -4.53
C GLU A 132 4.79 12.78 -4.34
N GLN A 133 5.64 13.50 -5.11
CA GLN A 133 5.71 14.95 -5.08
C GLN A 133 4.44 15.62 -5.62
N LEU A 134 3.78 15.03 -6.63
CA LEU A 134 2.47 15.49 -7.08
C LEU A 134 1.41 15.35 -5.98
N LEU A 135 1.39 14.24 -5.26
CA LEU A 135 0.42 14.00 -4.18
C LEU A 135 0.51 15.03 -3.06
N SER A 136 1.72 15.50 -2.72
CA SER A 136 1.91 16.57 -1.73
C SER A 136 1.30 17.90 -2.18
N LEU A 137 1.21 18.16 -3.48
CA LEU A 137 0.68 19.40 -4.06
C LEU A 137 -0.84 19.39 -4.29
N LEU A 138 -1.50 18.22 -4.25
CA LEU A 138 -2.93 18.08 -4.61
C LEU A 138 -3.85 18.88 -3.70
N ARG A 139 -3.50 19.05 -2.43
CA ARG A 139 -4.34 19.80 -1.47
C ARG A 139 -4.50 21.26 -1.88
N GLU A 140 -3.42 21.87 -2.34
CA GLU A 140 -3.39 23.28 -2.75
C GLU A 140 -3.75 23.46 -4.23
N ASN A 141 -3.55 22.43 -5.04
CA ASN A 141 -3.78 22.40 -6.47
C ASN A 141 -4.73 21.27 -6.90
N PRO A 142 -6.03 21.31 -6.56
CA PRO A 142 -6.97 20.21 -6.82
C PRO A 142 -7.10 19.83 -8.32
N SER A 143 -6.81 20.77 -9.23
CA SER A 143 -6.85 20.53 -10.68
C SER A 143 -5.82 19.49 -11.14
N TYR A 144 -4.73 19.30 -10.40
CA TYR A 144 -3.71 18.28 -10.68
C TYR A 144 -4.19 16.85 -10.45
N ALA A 145 -5.37 16.65 -9.85
CA ALA A 145 -6.00 15.33 -9.74
C ALA A 145 -6.18 14.63 -11.09
N ARG A 146 -6.29 15.37 -12.21
CA ARG A 146 -6.31 14.79 -13.56
C ARG A 146 -4.98 14.14 -13.92
N THR A 147 -3.87 14.80 -13.59
CA THR A 147 -2.52 14.26 -13.79
C THR A 147 -2.28 13.05 -12.88
N ASP A 148 -2.74 13.09 -11.62
CA ASP A 148 -2.68 11.94 -10.71
C ASP A 148 -3.48 10.73 -11.23
N PHE A 149 -4.66 10.97 -11.81
CA PHE A 149 -5.45 9.92 -12.43
C PHE A 149 -4.68 9.18 -13.54
N ASP A 150 -3.92 9.91 -14.36
CA ASP A 150 -3.10 9.31 -15.41
C ASP A 150 -1.90 8.51 -14.84
N PHE A 151 -1.27 9.01 -13.79
CA PHE A 151 -0.26 8.23 -13.04
C PHE A 151 -0.84 6.94 -12.49
N ILE A 152 -1.99 7.01 -11.80
CA ILE A 152 -2.66 5.82 -11.26
C ILE A 152 -2.94 4.80 -12.34
N HIS A 153 -3.43 5.24 -13.50
CA HIS A 153 -3.75 4.34 -14.62
C HIS A 153 -2.50 3.58 -15.10
N LEU A 154 -1.39 4.30 -15.33
CA LEU A 154 -0.14 3.69 -15.81
C LEU A 154 0.52 2.80 -14.74
N LEU A 155 0.62 3.31 -13.51
CA LEU A 155 1.26 2.58 -12.42
C LEU A 155 0.49 1.31 -12.05
N ARG A 156 -0.85 1.29 -12.13
CA ARG A 156 -1.64 0.05 -11.96
C ARG A 156 -1.29 -1.01 -13.01
N SER A 157 -0.97 -0.58 -14.23
CA SER A 157 -0.55 -1.49 -15.29
C SER A 157 0.87 -2.00 -15.06
N TRP A 158 1.81 -1.12 -14.69
CA TRP A 158 3.22 -1.48 -14.48
C TRP A 158 3.43 -2.30 -13.21
N PHE A 159 2.74 -1.98 -12.12
CA PHE A 159 2.85 -2.65 -10.82
C PHE A 159 1.77 -3.73 -10.60
N ASN A 160 1.27 -4.36 -11.67
CA ASN A 160 0.35 -5.48 -11.48
C ASN A 160 1.08 -6.70 -10.91
N ARG A 161 0.34 -7.57 -10.23
CA ARG A 161 0.86 -8.73 -9.50
C ARG A 161 1.80 -9.61 -10.33
N GLY A 162 1.58 -9.71 -11.64
CA GLY A 162 2.38 -10.58 -12.52
C GLY A 162 3.84 -10.17 -12.64
N PHE A 163 4.17 -8.92 -12.35
CA PHE A 163 5.52 -8.38 -12.38
C PHE A 163 6.20 -8.33 -11.02
N LEU A 164 5.46 -8.53 -9.92
CA LEU A 164 6.02 -8.40 -8.57
C LEU A 164 6.73 -9.68 -8.15
N VAL A 165 7.91 -9.50 -7.56
CA VAL A 165 8.75 -10.58 -7.03
C VAL A 165 8.73 -10.54 -5.51
N LEU A 166 8.29 -11.64 -4.88
CA LEU A 166 8.39 -11.81 -3.44
C LEU A 166 9.80 -12.26 -3.07
N ARG A 167 10.45 -11.54 -2.17
CA ARG A 167 11.77 -11.88 -1.62
C ARG A 167 11.69 -11.94 -0.10
N GLN A 168 12.34 -12.93 0.48
CA GLN A 168 12.57 -12.95 1.92
C GLN A 168 13.72 -12.00 2.25
N ILE A 169 13.50 -11.15 3.24
CA ILE A 169 14.52 -10.28 3.82
C ILE A 169 15.18 -11.04 4.97
N THR A 170 16.48 -11.21 4.89
CA THR A 170 17.31 -11.90 5.88
C THR A 170 18.46 -11.00 6.28
N TRP A 171 19.27 -11.41 7.26
CA TRP A 171 20.46 -10.66 7.64
C TRP A 171 21.53 -10.61 6.53
N ASP A 172 21.47 -11.52 5.55
CA ASP A 172 22.35 -11.56 4.37
C ASP A 172 21.84 -10.65 3.22
N THR A 173 20.70 -9.97 3.41
CA THR A 173 20.19 -8.98 2.46
C THR A 173 21.10 -7.75 2.46
N SER A 174 21.26 -7.08 1.29
CA SER A 174 22.13 -5.92 1.20
C SER A 174 21.76 -4.84 2.23
N ALA A 175 22.78 -4.18 2.81
CA ALA A 175 22.58 -3.15 3.82
C ALA A 175 21.67 -2.03 3.34
N SER A 176 21.75 -1.66 2.05
CA SER A 176 20.87 -0.63 1.46
C SER A 176 19.38 -0.99 1.51
N ILE A 177 19.02 -2.27 1.38
CA ILE A 177 17.64 -2.73 1.54
C ILE A 177 17.27 -2.77 3.02
N LEU A 178 18.18 -3.26 3.89
CA LEU A 178 17.93 -3.31 5.34
C LEU A 178 17.70 -1.91 5.94
N GLU A 179 18.47 -0.91 5.50
CA GLU A 179 18.25 0.49 5.90
C GLU A 179 16.87 1.00 5.46
N LYS A 180 16.44 0.67 4.25
CA LYS A 180 15.09 1.02 3.76
C LYS A 180 13.98 0.33 4.57
N ILE A 181 14.16 -0.91 5.01
CA ILE A 181 13.19 -1.57 5.91
C ILE A 181 13.08 -0.81 7.24
N VAL A 182 14.20 -0.35 7.80
CA VAL A 182 14.20 0.49 9.02
C VAL A 182 13.45 1.81 8.77
N GLU A 183 13.76 2.50 7.67
CA GLU A 183 13.16 3.79 7.32
C GLU A 183 11.65 3.71 7.07
N TYR A 184 11.21 2.65 6.38
CA TYR A 184 9.80 2.50 5.96
C TYR A 184 8.90 1.80 6.98
N GLU A 185 9.45 1.35 8.13
CA GLU A 185 8.61 0.71 9.15
C GLU A 185 7.66 1.73 9.80
N ALA A 186 6.38 1.64 9.41
CA ALA A 186 5.35 2.58 9.80
C ALA A 186 4.48 2.12 10.98
N VAL A 187 4.50 0.83 11.33
CA VAL A 187 3.63 0.25 12.36
C VAL A 187 4.33 0.23 13.72
N HIS A 188 5.47 -0.45 13.80
CA HIS A 188 6.26 -0.61 15.02
C HIS A 188 7.70 -0.17 14.77
N GLU A 189 8.01 1.06 15.07
CA GLU A 189 9.31 1.70 14.83
C GLU A 189 10.50 0.76 15.09
N ILE A 190 11.43 0.73 14.14
CA ILE A 190 12.73 0.04 14.25
C ILE A 190 13.77 1.12 14.59
N LYS A 191 14.27 1.10 15.82
CA LYS A 191 15.14 2.17 16.33
C LYS A 191 16.56 2.12 15.75
N ASN A 192 17.05 0.93 15.41
CA ASN A 192 18.40 0.71 14.92
C ASN A 192 18.54 -0.67 14.26
N LEU A 193 19.72 -0.94 13.68
CA LEU A 193 20.01 -2.22 13.02
C LEU A 193 19.95 -3.44 13.95
N GLU A 194 20.25 -3.28 15.25
CA GLU A 194 20.15 -4.40 16.20
C GLU A 194 18.67 -4.75 16.47
N ASP A 195 17.80 -3.78 16.49
CA ASP A 195 16.34 -4.01 16.55
C ASP A 195 15.84 -4.75 15.29
N LEU A 196 16.27 -4.31 14.10
CA LEU A 196 15.97 -5.02 12.86
C LEU A 196 16.53 -6.45 12.89
N ARG A 197 17.78 -6.65 13.37
CA ARG A 197 18.39 -7.96 13.46
C ARG A 197 17.54 -8.94 14.25
N ARG A 198 16.95 -8.51 15.38
CA ARG A 198 16.01 -9.32 16.18
C ARG A 198 14.73 -9.69 15.45
N ARG A 199 14.36 -8.94 14.40
CA ARG A 199 13.14 -9.20 13.60
C ARG A 199 13.39 -10.08 12.37
N VAL A 200 14.63 -10.23 11.90
CA VAL A 200 14.94 -10.96 10.67
C VAL A 200 15.87 -12.15 10.88
N LEU A 201 16.73 -12.16 11.92
CA LEU A 201 17.73 -13.21 12.13
C LEU A 201 17.17 -14.46 12.84
N PRO A 202 16.34 -14.38 13.92
CA PRO A 202 15.86 -15.54 14.64
C PRO A 202 15.04 -16.48 13.74
N LYS A 203 15.13 -17.78 13.98
CA LYS A 203 14.45 -18.81 13.17
C LYS A 203 12.92 -18.69 13.22
N ASP A 204 12.37 -18.16 14.30
CA ASP A 204 10.95 -17.91 14.48
C ASP A 204 10.49 -16.54 13.97
N ARG A 205 11.33 -15.87 13.19
CA ARG A 205 11.02 -14.58 12.54
C ARG A 205 11.17 -14.69 11.04
N ARG A 206 10.29 -14.01 10.34
CA ARG A 206 10.31 -13.88 8.89
C ARG A 206 10.00 -12.44 8.50
N CYS A 207 10.72 -11.95 7.52
CA CYS A 207 10.36 -10.71 6.84
C CYS A 207 10.31 -10.98 5.33
N PHE A 208 9.27 -10.51 4.67
CA PHE A 208 9.11 -10.64 3.22
C PHE A 208 8.76 -9.30 2.61
N ALA A 209 9.26 -9.02 1.41
CA ALA A 209 8.92 -7.82 0.69
C ALA A 209 8.63 -8.11 -0.78
N PHE A 210 7.73 -7.34 -1.37
CA PHE A 210 7.57 -7.28 -2.81
C PHE A 210 8.53 -6.25 -3.41
N PHE A 211 9.13 -6.64 -4.53
CA PHE A 211 9.97 -5.80 -5.37
C PHE A 211 9.43 -5.81 -6.80
N HIS A 212 9.74 -4.75 -7.54
CA HIS A 212 9.53 -4.70 -8.98
C HIS A 212 10.89 -4.87 -9.71
N PRO A 213 10.97 -5.61 -10.84
CA PRO A 213 12.23 -5.79 -11.57
C PRO A 213 12.92 -4.49 -11.97
N SER A 214 12.15 -3.44 -12.25
CA SER A 214 12.70 -2.09 -12.54
C SER A 214 13.14 -1.31 -11.30
N MET A 215 12.88 -1.81 -10.10
CA MET A 215 13.22 -1.24 -8.79
C MET A 215 13.73 -2.33 -7.85
N PRO A 216 14.85 -3.01 -8.20
CA PRO A 216 15.28 -4.24 -7.51
C PRO A 216 15.76 -4.03 -6.09
N ASP A 217 16.16 -2.81 -5.74
CA ASP A 217 16.68 -2.43 -4.41
C ASP A 217 15.67 -1.57 -3.61
N ASP A 218 14.45 -1.40 -4.14
CA ASP A 218 13.40 -0.61 -3.50
C ASP A 218 12.21 -1.52 -3.15
N PRO A 219 12.02 -1.87 -1.86
CA PRO A 219 10.84 -2.60 -1.45
C PRO A 219 9.59 -1.74 -1.70
N LEU A 220 8.52 -2.37 -2.18
CA LEU A 220 7.23 -1.71 -2.43
C LEU A 220 6.32 -1.78 -1.21
N ILE A 221 6.32 -2.92 -0.57
CA ILE A 221 5.61 -3.25 0.65
C ILE A 221 6.34 -4.42 1.32
N PHE A 222 6.45 -4.40 2.63
CA PHE A 222 6.97 -5.55 3.37
C PHE A 222 6.07 -5.97 4.51
N VAL A 223 6.30 -7.19 4.98
CA VAL A 223 5.56 -7.78 6.10
C VAL A 223 6.53 -8.49 7.04
N GLU A 224 6.35 -8.25 8.34
CA GLU A 224 7.05 -8.94 9.40
C GLU A 224 6.13 -9.99 10.04
N VAL A 225 6.67 -11.20 10.22
CA VAL A 225 5.93 -12.36 10.71
C VAL A 225 6.65 -13.00 11.88
N ALA A 226 5.94 -13.24 12.96
CA ALA A 226 6.39 -14.07 14.06
C ALA A 226 5.72 -15.44 13.99
N LEU A 227 6.51 -16.50 14.12
CA LEU A 227 6.02 -17.88 14.27
C LEU A 227 5.85 -18.15 15.77
N THR A 228 4.66 -18.59 16.17
CA THR A 228 4.30 -18.72 17.59
C THR A 228 3.53 -20.01 17.88
N ASN A 229 3.48 -20.40 19.14
CA ASN A 229 2.55 -21.42 19.61
C ASN A 229 1.26 -20.72 20.06
N GLY A 230 0.24 -20.71 19.19
CA GLY A 230 -1.02 -20.00 19.39
C GLY A 230 -1.02 -18.54 18.92
N VAL A 231 -2.18 -17.90 19.02
CA VAL A 231 -2.41 -16.53 18.56
C VAL A 231 -1.79 -15.54 19.54
N ALA A 232 -0.88 -14.68 19.05
CA ALA A 232 -0.32 -13.61 19.87
C ALA A 232 -1.34 -12.50 20.13
N THR A 233 -1.34 -12.01 21.39
CA THR A 233 -2.30 -11.01 21.89
C THR A 233 -1.66 -9.71 22.33
N SER A 234 -0.33 -9.62 22.29
CA SER A 234 0.42 -8.43 22.76
C SER A 234 1.65 -8.24 21.89
N ILE A 235 1.81 -7.04 21.35
CA ILE A 235 2.97 -6.69 20.54
C ILE A 235 4.24 -6.58 21.36
N GLN A 236 4.14 -6.14 22.62
CA GLN A 236 5.28 -6.07 23.53
C GLN A 236 5.92 -7.45 23.72
N LYS A 237 5.07 -8.51 23.83
CA LYS A 237 5.59 -9.89 23.95
C LYS A 237 6.22 -10.37 22.65
N VAL A 238 5.67 -10.01 21.48
CA VAL A 238 6.23 -10.36 20.17
C VAL A 238 7.59 -9.71 19.94
N LEU A 239 7.75 -8.44 20.37
CA LEU A 239 8.96 -7.63 20.15
C LEU A 239 9.92 -7.64 21.36
N SER A 240 9.61 -8.36 22.45
CA SER A 240 10.45 -8.40 23.64
C SER A 240 11.86 -8.88 23.35
N GLU A 241 12.86 -8.20 23.89
CA GLU A 241 14.28 -8.59 23.78
C GLU A 241 14.57 -9.86 24.59
N SER A 242 13.85 -10.06 25.70
CA SER A 242 14.03 -11.21 26.61
C SER A 242 13.13 -12.41 26.25
N ARG A 243 12.48 -12.38 25.08
CA ARG A 243 11.67 -13.51 24.65
C ARG A 243 12.53 -14.76 24.36
N GLU A 244 12.02 -15.90 24.65
CA GLU A 244 12.60 -17.16 24.19
C GLU A 244 12.27 -17.40 22.73
N GLU A 245 13.26 -17.88 21.94
CA GLU A 245 13.00 -18.35 20.58
C GLU A 245 12.19 -19.64 20.65
N ILE A 246 11.21 -19.75 19.75
CA ILE A 246 10.35 -20.93 19.70
C ILE A 246 10.97 -21.93 18.72
N ASP A 247 11.02 -23.20 19.13
CA ASP A 247 11.32 -24.26 18.19
C ASP A 247 10.27 -24.29 17.07
N LEU A 248 10.73 -24.27 15.83
CA LEU A 248 9.86 -24.26 14.66
C LEU A 248 8.87 -25.43 14.64
N GLN A 249 9.23 -26.58 15.21
CA GLN A 249 8.33 -27.74 15.31
C GLN A 249 7.14 -27.49 16.25
N GLY A 250 7.30 -26.61 17.24
CA GLY A 250 6.24 -26.20 18.16
C GLY A 250 5.38 -25.07 17.68
N ALA A 251 5.76 -24.38 16.60
CA ALA A 251 5.01 -23.27 16.04
C ALA A 251 3.77 -23.77 15.28
N ASN A 252 2.58 -23.28 15.62
CA ASN A 252 1.34 -23.60 14.91
C ASN A 252 0.65 -22.38 14.30
N SER A 253 1.16 -21.19 14.55
CA SER A 253 0.58 -19.90 14.14
C SER A 253 1.61 -18.98 13.54
N ALA A 254 1.25 -18.28 12.47
CA ALA A 254 2.01 -17.20 11.86
C ALA A 254 1.30 -15.87 12.14
N ILE A 255 1.97 -14.97 12.84
CA ILE A 255 1.45 -13.67 13.28
C ILE A 255 2.07 -12.58 12.40
N PHE A 256 1.27 -11.99 11.53
CA PHE A 256 1.65 -10.82 10.72
C PHE A 256 1.50 -9.57 11.60
N TYR A 257 2.59 -9.06 12.15
CA TYR A 257 2.51 -7.97 13.14
C TYR A 257 2.88 -6.60 12.58
N SER A 258 3.60 -6.54 11.44
CA SER A 258 3.81 -5.31 10.69
C SER A 258 3.57 -5.52 9.20
N ILE A 259 2.90 -4.56 8.56
CA ILE A 259 2.70 -4.49 7.11
C ILE A 259 2.87 -3.04 6.73
N SER A 260 4.00 -2.72 6.08
CA SER A 260 4.40 -1.36 5.77
C SER A 260 4.52 -1.12 4.27
N ASN A 261 3.76 -0.14 3.76
CA ASN A 261 3.95 0.36 2.40
C ASN A 261 5.18 1.26 2.37
N CYS A 262 6.08 1.03 1.40
CA CYS A 262 7.35 1.72 1.31
C CYS A 262 7.34 2.89 0.33
N GLN A 263 6.37 2.94 -0.59
CA GLN A 263 6.37 3.90 -1.70
C GLN A 263 5.09 4.73 -1.65
N GLU A 264 5.16 5.96 -1.14
CA GLU A 264 4.02 6.88 -1.10
C GLU A 264 3.48 7.18 -2.50
N GLY A 265 4.37 7.26 -3.50
CA GLY A 265 3.98 7.43 -4.90
C GLY A 265 3.13 6.30 -5.47
N LEU A 266 3.03 5.16 -4.79
CA LEU A 266 2.14 4.05 -5.13
C LEU A 266 0.85 4.05 -4.30
N SER A 267 0.55 5.10 -3.55
CA SER A 267 -0.69 5.21 -2.80
C SER A 267 -1.93 5.03 -3.70
N GLY A 268 -2.90 4.23 -3.25
CA GLY A 268 -4.11 3.91 -4.01
C GLY A 268 -3.91 2.87 -5.13
N ILE A 269 -2.71 2.29 -5.28
CA ILE A 269 -2.42 1.19 -6.20
C ILE A 269 -2.40 -0.10 -5.40
N SER A 270 -3.33 -1.00 -5.71
CA SER A 270 -3.56 -2.22 -4.93
C SER A 270 -2.67 -3.36 -5.41
N PHE A 271 -1.58 -3.61 -4.70
CA PHE A 271 -0.75 -4.82 -4.85
C PHE A 271 -0.54 -5.54 -3.51
N GLY A 272 -0.72 -4.87 -2.39
CA GLY A 272 -0.61 -5.43 -1.04
C GLY A 272 -1.61 -6.53 -0.75
N ASN A 273 -2.75 -6.55 -1.45
CA ASN A 273 -3.79 -7.59 -1.34
C ASN A 273 -3.26 -9.01 -1.60
N SER A 274 -2.13 -9.14 -2.31
CA SER A 274 -1.53 -10.42 -2.63
C SER A 274 -0.44 -10.83 -1.66
N LEU A 275 0.19 -9.87 -0.94
CA LEU A 275 1.38 -10.13 -0.13
C LEU A 275 1.08 -11.13 0.99
N ILE A 276 0.10 -10.81 1.85
CA ILE A 276 -0.24 -11.67 3.00
C ILE A 276 -0.65 -13.06 2.52
N LYS A 277 -1.49 -13.12 1.47
CA LYS A 277 -1.95 -14.39 0.91
C LYS A 277 -0.80 -15.23 0.37
N GLN A 278 0.13 -14.62 -0.37
CA GLN A 278 1.27 -15.33 -0.93
C GLN A 278 2.22 -15.79 0.18
N VAL A 279 2.55 -14.92 1.14
CA VAL A 279 3.39 -15.28 2.28
C VAL A 279 2.74 -16.40 3.11
N ALA A 280 1.44 -16.33 3.38
CA ALA A 280 0.73 -17.38 4.11
C ALA A 280 0.73 -18.72 3.35
N GLN A 281 0.57 -18.69 2.02
CA GLN A 281 0.67 -19.89 1.18
C GLN A 281 2.09 -20.47 1.17
N ASP A 282 3.12 -19.63 1.07
CA ASP A 282 4.52 -20.09 1.04
C ASP A 282 4.91 -20.66 2.40
N LEU A 283 4.56 -20.02 3.51
CA LEU A 283 4.76 -20.54 4.86
C LEU A 283 4.00 -21.84 5.11
N SER A 284 2.77 -21.98 4.59
CA SER A 284 1.99 -23.21 4.71
C SER A 284 2.60 -24.39 3.93
N ARG A 285 3.33 -24.11 2.84
CA ARG A 285 4.07 -25.12 2.09
C ARG A 285 5.39 -25.50 2.75
N GLU A 286 6.12 -24.48 3.26
CA GLU A 286 7.38 -24.68 3.98
C GLU A 286 7.17 -25.43 5.30
N MET A 287 6.10 -25.08 6.02
CA MET A 287 5.76 -25.62 7.34
C MET A 287 4.30 -26.09 7.39
N PRO A 288 3.98 -27.32 6.96
CA PRO A 288 2.59 -27.81 6.89
C PRO A 288 1.86 -27.92 8.23
N HIS A 289 2.59 -27.82 9.35
CA HIS A 289 2.04 -27.80 10.71
C HIS A 289 1.51 -26.41 11.12
N LEU A 290 1.88 -25.33 10.41
CA LEU A 290 1.25 -24.03 10.60
C LEU A 290 -0.19 -24.08 10.12
N LYS A 291 -1.14 -23.83 11.02
CA LYS A 291 -2.59 -23.90 10.74
C LYS A 291 -3.27 -22.55 10.85
N THR A 292 -2.69 -21.62 11.57
CA THR A 292 -3.30 -20.33 11.89
C THR A 292 -2.49 -19.20 11.31
N PHE A 293 -3.11 -18.40 10.43
CA PHE A 293 -2.52 -17.21 9.83
C PHE A 293 -3.33 -16.00 10.28
N VAL A 294 -2.80 -15.22 11.21
CA VAL A 294 -3.48 -14.07 11.79
C VAL A 294 -2.58 -12.84 11.81
N THR A 295 -3.18 -11.68 11.85
CA THR A 295 -2.44 -10.45 12.12
C THR A 295 -2.46 -10.11 13.61
N LEU A 296 -1.61 -9.18 14.01
CA LEU A 296 -1.74 -8.40 15.24
C LEU A 296 -1.64 -6.93 14.83
N SER A 297 -2.80 -6.31 14.62
CA SER A 297 -2.91 -5.04 13.91
C SER A 297 -3.37 -3.90 14.81
N PRO A 298 -2.86 -2.66 14.63
CA PRO A 298 -3.35 -1.48 15.32
C PRO A 298 -4.76 -1.07 14.82
N ILE A 299 -5.42 -0.19 15.59
CA ILE A 299 -6.73 0.37 15.26
C ILE A 299 -6.61 1.92 15.30
N PRO A 300 -5.99 2.55 14.28
CA PRO A 300 -5.55 3.94 14.36
C PRO A 300 -6.68 4.97 14.50
N GLY A 301 -7.91 4.61 14.12
CA GLY A 301 -9.07 5.49 14.20
C GLY A 301 -9.91 5.39 15.46
N LEU A 302 -9.65 4.41 16.33
CA LEU A 302 -10.55 4.07 17.44
C LEU A 302 -10.72 5.21 18.45
N THR A 303 -9.64 5.79 18.96
CA THR A 303 -9.72 6.85 19.98
C THR A 303 -10.44 8.09 19.46
N LYS A 304 -10.17 8.46 18.21
CA LYS A 304 -10.88 9.58 17.56
C LYS A 304 -12.37 9.29 17.46
N TRP A 305 -12.75 8.12 16.97
CA TRP A 305 -14.15 7.73 16.83
C TRP A 305 -14.88 7.68 18.18
N ILE A 306 -14.25 7.12 19.23
CA ILE A 306 -14.78 7.14 20.61
C ILE A 306 -15.10 8.57 21.06
N LYS A 307 -14.21 9.52 20.77
CA LYS A 307 -14.40 10.93 21.11
C LYS A 307 -15.53 11.56 20.30
N ASP A 308 -15.55 11.33 19.00
CA ASP A 308 -16.56 11.88 18.09
C ASP A 308 -17.98 11.39 18.46
N GLU A 309 -18.12 10.17 18.99
CA GLU A 309 -19.38 9.58 19.47
C GLU A 309 -19.69 9.88 20.96
N GLY A 310 -18.83 10.61 21.66
CA GLY A 310 -19.03 10.95 23.09
C GLY A 310 -19.01 9.74 24.03
N LEU A 311 -18.18 8.74 23.72
CA LEU A 311 -18.11 7.48 24.44
C LEU A 311 -16.90 7.35 25.40
N GLU A 312 -16.23 8.46 25.76
CA GLU A 312 -15.01 8.44 26.58
C GLU A 312 -15.23 7.81 27.98
N LYS A 313 -16.31 8.16 28.66
CA LYS A 313 -16.62 7.62 30.00
C LYS A 313 -16.85 6.10 30.02
N PRO A 314 -17.64 5.52 29.09
CA PRO A 314 -17.84 4.07 29.02
C PRO A 314 -16.57 3.25 28.84
N VAL A 315 -15.54 3.78 28.20
CA VAL A 315 -14.32 3.04 27.85
C VAL A 315 -13.27 3.00 28.97
N GLU A 316 -13.56 3.55 30.14
CA GLU A 316 -12.73 3.37 31.35
C GLU A 316 -12.78 1.91 31.83
N ASP A 317 -13.87 1.19 31.59
CA ASP A 317 -13.97 -0.24 31.80
C ASP A 317 -13.47 -1.04 30.60
N GLN A 318 -12.53 -1.97 30.82
CA GLN A 318 -11.91 -2.78 29.74
C GLN A 318 -12.91 -3.66 29.00
N GLY A 319 -13.93 -4.18 29.72
CA GLY A 319 -14.99 -4.98 29.07
C GLY A 319 -15.82 -4.13 28.12
N MET A 320 -16.18 -2.92 28.55
CA MET A 320 -16.90 -1.96 27.72
C MET A 320 -16.04 -1.46 26.54
N LEU A 321 -14.75 -1.19 26.78
CA LEU A 321 -13.80 -0.82 25.71
C LEU A 321 -13.76 -1.91 24.63
N LYS A 322 -13.71 -3.19 25.02
CA LYS A 322 -13.72 -4.31 24.09
C LYS A 322 -15.02 -4.39 23.27
N GLN A 323 -16.18 -4.17 23.92
CA GLN A 323 -17.48 -4.14 23.23
C GLN A 323 -17.57 -2.97 22.24
N ILE A 324 -17.17 -1.78 22.66
CA ILE A 324 -17.16 -0.56 21.81
C ILE A 324 -16.20 -0.73 20.64
N THR A 325 -15.03 -1.33 20.85
CA THR A 325 -14.10 -1.65 19.76
C THR A 325 -14.72 -2.64 18.77
N ALA A 326 -15.43 -3.66 19.25
CA ALA A 326 -16.13 -4.60 18.37
C ALA A 326 -17.20 -3.88 17.53
N HIS A 327 -17.96 -2.96 18.14
CA HIS A 327 -18.95 -2.16 17.44
C HIS A 327 -18.31 -1.24 16.38
N TYR A 328 -17.23 -0.57 16.72
CA TYR A 328 -16.47 0.26 15.79
C TYR A 328 -16.01 -0.54 14.55
N LEU A 329 -15.43 -1.72 14.75
CA LEU A 329 -14.90 -2.53 13.64
C LEU A 329 -16.00 -3.19 12.80
N VAL A 330 -17.16 -3.51 13.38
CA VAL A 330 -18.25 -4.21 12.68
C VAL A 330 -19.25 -3.24 12.06
N GLU A 331 -19.70 -2.22 12.81
CA GLU A 331 -20.85 -1.39 12.46
C GLU A 331 -20.47 0.01 11.98
N ALA A 332 -19.33 0.60 12.42
CA ALA A 332 -18.95 1.94 12.00
C ALA A 332 -18.50 1.95 10.52
N LYS A 333 -19.36 2.48 9.67
CA LYS A 333 -19.18 2.50 8.19
C LYS A 333 -19.17 3.91 7.63
N GLY A 334 -18.31 4.16 6.66
CA GLY A 334 -18.28 5.40 5.89
C GLY A 334 -19.36 5.43 4.81
N LYS A 335 -19.37 6.51 4.00
CA LYS A 335 -20.38 6.77 2.95
C LYS A 335 -20.57 5.61 1.96
N ASN A 336 -19.56 4.79 1.73
CA ASN A 336 -19.60 3.67 0.78
C ASN A 336 -19.89 2.32 1.45
N ARG A 337 -20.48 2.32 2.65
CA ARG A 337 -20.74 1.12 3.47
C ARG A 337 -19.47 0.29 3.79
N ARG A 338 -18.28 0.89 3.68
CA ARG A 338 -16.99 0.27 4.03
C ARG A 338 -16.58 0.65 5.44
N PRO A 339 -15.74 -0.16 6.13
CA PRO A 339 -15.20 0.21 7.43
C PRO A 339 -14.60 1.62 7.43
N ILE A 340 -14.80 2.38 8.48
CA ILE A 340 -14.15 3.68 8.66
C ILE A 340 -12.67 3.48 8.92
N ASP A 341 -12.32 2.46 9.72
CA ASP A 341 -10.93 2.14 10.04
C ASP A 341 -10.16 1.67 8.79
N PRO A 342 -9.04 2.31 8.43
CA PRO A 342 -8.28 1.98 7.23
C PRO A 342 -7.62 0.59 7.30
N VAL A 343 -7.22 0.13 8.49
CA VAL A 343 -6.60 -1.18 8.70
C VAL A 343 -7.64 -2.28 8.57
N ALA A 344 -8.84 -2.09 9.16
CA ALA A 344 -9.97 -2.99 8.98
C ALA A 344 -10.38 -3.09 7.50
N LYS A 345 -10.48 -1.95 6.81
CA LYS A 345 -10.79 -1.90 5.38
C LYS A 345 -9.78 -2.69 4.54
N PHE A 346 -8.49 -2.59 4.87
CA PHE A 346 -7.41 -3.31 4.20
C PHE A 346 -7.55 -4.82 4.42
N HIS A 347 -7.62 -5.30 5.66
CA HIS A 347 -7.64 -6.72 5.96
C HIS A 347 -8.93 -7.42 5.50
N LEU A 348 -10.09 -6.80 5.72
CA LEU A 348 -11.38 -7.34 5.27
C LEU A 348 -11.47 -7.36 3.73
N GLY A 349 -10.96 -6.32 3.07
CA GLY A 349 -10.82 -6.28 1.61
C GLY A 349 -9.90 -7.35 1.05
N ASN A 350 -8.98 -7.88 1.86
CA ASN A 350 -8.08 -8.99 1.54
C ASN A 350 -8.63 -10.37 1.93
N GLY A 351 -9.86 -10.43 2.41
CA GLY A 351 -10.57 -11.67 2.73
C GLY A 351 -10.31 -12.25 4.12
N ALA A 352 -9.74 -11.45 5.02
CA ALA A 352 -9.67 -11.81 6.43
C ALA A 352 -11.02 -11.60 7.13
N ILE A 353 -11.14 -12.14 8.34
CA ILE A 353 -12.25 -11.86 9.26
C ILE A 353 -11.72 -11.28 10.55
N ILE A 354 -12.51 -10.46 11.24
CA ILE A 354 -12.20 -9.97 12.59
C ILE A 354 -12.30 -11.16 13.54
N HIS A 355 -11.17 -11.56 14.13
CA HIS A 355 -11.05 -12.78 14.91
C HIS A 355 -11.06 -12.53 16.40
N GLN A 356 -10.20 -11.62 16.89
CA GLN A 356 -10.04 -11.35 18.32
C GLN A 356 -9.64 -9.88 18.56
N ILE A 357 -10.17 -9.30 19.63
CA ILE A 357 -9.81 -7.97 20.15
C ILE A 357 -9.01 -8.14 21.41
N ASN A 358 -7.84 -7.52 21.48
CA ASN A 358 -6.89 -7.62 22.58
C ASN A 358 -6.72 -6.27 23.26
N ILE A 359 -7.05 -6.21 24.54
CA ILE A 359 -6.82 -5.04 25.39
C ILE A 359 -5.38 -5.06 25.89
N ASP A 360 -4.79 -3.88 26.15
CA ASP A 360 -3.41 -3.70 26.61
C ASP A 360 -2.38 -4.41 25.68
N ALA A 361 -2.71 -4.48 24.40
CA ALA A 361 -1.94 -5.19 23.41
C ALA A 361 -0.81 -4.37 22.80
N ASP A 362 -0.92 -3.02 22.82
CA ASP A 362 0.11 -2.06 22.42
C ASP A 362 0.20 -0.92 23.43
N LEU A 363 1.17 -0.99 24.33
CA LEU A 363 1.41 0.01 25.38
C LEU A 363 2.40 1.11 24.95
N SER A 364 2.77 1.18 23.66
CA SER A 364 3.53 2.30 23.13
C SER A 364 2.70 3.59 23.23
N GLU A 365 3.37 4.74 23.25
CA GLU A 365 2.70 6.04 23.22
C GLU A 365 1.73 6.15 22.04
N LYS A 366 2.16 5.68 20.85
CA LYS A 366 1.35 5.63 19.64
C LYS A 366 0.11 4.75 19.82
N GLY A 367 0.27 3.53 20.36
CA GLY A 367 -0.82 2.59 20.59
C GLY A 367 -1.86 3.12 21.57
N LEU A 368 -1.38 3.70 22.69
CA LEU A 368 -2.25 4.33 23.69
C LEU A 368 -3.02 5.53 23.11
N LEU A 369 -2.36 6.37 22.32
CA LEU A 369 -2.97 7.54 21.69
C LEU A 369 -4.03 7.15 20.64
N GLN A 370 -3.74 6.19 19.79
CA GLN A 370 -4.57 5.83 18.64
C GLN A 370 -5.75 4.90 19.02
N SER A 371 -5.54 3.97 19.94
CA SER A 371 -6.51 2.91 20.26
C SER A 371 -6.66 2.57 21.73
N LYS A 372 -6.14 3.40 22.67
CA LYS A 372 -6.10 3.08 24.10
C LYS A 372 -5.41 1.72 24.36
N GLY A 373 -4.39 1.39 23.58
CA GLY A 373 -3.65 0.14 23.71
C GLY A 373 -4.35 -1.10 23.12
N VAL A 374 -5.47 -0.93 22.43
CA VAL A 374 -6.20 -2.05 21.84
C VAL A 374 -5.62 -2.42 20.48
N MET A 375 -5.45 -3.72 20.23
CA MET A 375 -5.13 -4.29 18.92
C MET A 375 -6.16 -5.35 18.50
N VAL A 376 -6.16 -5.70 17.23
CA VAL A 376 -7.07 -6.69 16.66
C VAL A 376 -6.29 -7.77 15.88
N ASN A 377 -6.71 -9.03 16.01
CA ASN A 377 -6.27 -10.11 15.14
C ASN A 377 -7.27 -10.27 13.99
N TYR A 378 -6.80 -10.20 12.74
CA TYR A 378 -7.53 -10.57 11.54
C TYR A 378 -7.09 -11.97 11.11
N LEU A 379 -8.03 -12.93 11.00
CA LEU A 379 -7.74 -14.30 10.61
C LEU A 379 -7.86 -14.47 9.08
N TYR A 380 -6.83 -15.01 8.47
CA TYR A 380 -6.77 -15.43 7.08
C TYR A 380 -6.97 -16.94 6.96
N ASP A 381 -8.23 -17.37 6.77
CA ASP A 381 -8.56 -18.75 6.42
C ASP A 381 -8.32 -18.91 4.90
N LEU A 382 -7.22 -19.58 4.54
CA LEU A 382 -6.80 -19.73 3.14
C LEU A 382 -7.87 -20.37 2.25
N SER A 383 -8.75 -21.18 2.84
CA SER A 383 -9.86 -21.83 2.11
C SER A 383 -11.02 -20.88 1.84
N LYS A 384 -11.18 -19.80 2.62
CA LYS A 384 -12.34 -18.89 2.57
C LYS A 384 -12.01 -17.49 2.05
N ILE A 385 -10.74 -17.18 1.80
CA ILE A 385 -10.32 -15.83 1.38
C ILE A 385 -11.14 -15.33 0.18
N SER A 386 -11.30 -16.14 -0.86
CA SER A 386 -12.02 -15.72 -2.09
C SER A 386 -13.48 -15.41 -1.81
N GLN A 387 -14.14 -16.24 -1.00
CA GLN A 387 -15.53 -16.03 -0.57
C GLN A 387 -15.68 -14.75 0.26
N ASN A 388 -14.76 -14.51 1.21
CA ASN A 388 -14.79 -13.33 2.06
C ASN A 388 -14.56 -12.05 1.26
N VAL A 389 -13.65 -12.05 0.27
CA VAL A 389 -13.42 -10.91 -0.64
C VAL A 389 -14.69 -10.60 -1.44
N GLU A 390 -15.40 -11.62 -1.92
CA GLU A 390 -16.63 -11.45 -2.68
C GLU A 390 -17.75 -10.84 -1.81
N LEU A 391 -17.97 -11.37 -0.61
CA LEU A 391 -18.95 -10.85 0.36
C LEU A 391 -18.64 -9.38 0.72
N PHE A 392 -17.38 -9.08 1.04
CA PHE A 392 -16.96 -7.72 1.34
C PHE A 392 -17.16 -6.78 0.15
N SER A 393 -16.93 -7.25 -1.08
CA SER A 393 -17.07 -6.45 -2.30
C SER A 393 -18.52 -6.13 -2.63
N LYS A 394 -19.43 -7.10 -2.50
CA LYS A 394 -20.85 -6.97 -2.86
C LYS A 394 -21.69 -6.31 -1.77
N GLU A 395 -21.51 -6.73 -0.53
CA GLU A 395 -22.41 -6.38 0.57
C GLU A 395 -21.83 -5.34 1.51
N GLY A 396 -20.50 -5.10 1.46
CA GLY A 396 -19.82 -4.27 2.44
C GLY A 396 -19.89 -4.86 3.86
N ASP A 397 -20.11 -6.20 3.96
CA ASP A 397 -20.21 -6.88 5.24
C ASP A 397 -18.82 -6.99 5.90
N ASN A 398 -18.75 -6.60 7.17
CA ASN A 398 -17.55 -6.72 7.96
C ASN A 398 -17.55 -8.11 8.59
N SER A 399 -16.94 -9.07 7.88
CA SER A 399 -16.83 -10.45 8.32
C SER A 399 -16.14 -10.54 9.66
N ALA A 400 -16.83 -11.09 10.66
CA ALA A 400 -16.32 -11.29 12.01
C ALA A 400 -16.82 -12.64 12.58
N ASN A 401 -16.07 -13.20 13.54
CA ASN A 401 -16.54 -14.38 14.22
C ASN A 401 -17.75 -14.09 15.13
N THR A 402 -18.40 -15.14 15.60
CA THR A 402 -19.64 -15.05 16.40
C THR A 402 -19.45 -14.25 17.71
N THR A 403 -18.30 -14.40 18.37
CA THR A 403 -17.97 -13.69 19.61
C THR A 403 -17.88 -12.19 19.37
N ILE A 404 -17.18 -11.75 18.31
CA ILE A 404 -17.06 -10.34 17.96
C ILE A 404 -18.42 -9.74 17.60
N LYS A 405 -19.23 -10.46 16.80
CA LYS A 405 -20.61 -10.03 16.47
C LYS A 405 -21.49 -9.90 17.71
N ALA A 406 -21.34 -10.80 18.71
CA ALA A 406 -22.07 -10.69 19.97
C ALA A 406 -21.64 -9.45 20.79
N LEU A 407 -20.34 -9.19 20.92
CA LEU A 407 -19.80 -7.99 21.60
C LEU A 407 -20.28 -6.70 20.92
N SER A 408 -20.27 -6.64 19.58
CA SER A 408 -20.76 -5.50 18.82
C SER A 408 -22.25 -5.21 19.12
N ARG A 409 -23.10 -6.24 19.12
CA ARG A 409 -24.52 -6.09 19.45
C ARG A 409 -24.75 -5.63 20.88
N GLN A 410 -23.95 -6.07 21.85
CA GLN A 410 -24.03 -5.62 23.25
C GLN A 410 -23.72 -4.13 23.35
N ALA A 411 -22.64 -3.66 22.69
CA ALA A 411 -22.31 -2.24 22.64
C ALA A 411 -23.43 -1.40 22.01
N GLY A 412 -24.00 -1.85 20.88
CA GLY A 412 -25.10 -1.14 20.20
C GLY A 412 -26.30 -0.90 21.10
N ARG A 413 -26.70 -1.92 21.91
CA ARG A 413 -27.78 -1.76 22.91
C ARG A 413 -27.42 -0.73 23.97
N ASN A 414 -26.22 -0.75 24.51
CA ASN A 414 -25.75 0.17 25.53
C ASN A 414 -25.66 1.61 25.04
N ILE A 415 -25.25 1.81 23.79
CA ILE A 415 -25.17 3.13 23.14
C ILE A 415 -26.58 3.70 22.92
N MET A 416 -27.52 2.90 22.40
CA MET A 416 -28.91 3.32 22.16
C MET A 416 -29.64 3.68 23.46
N GLN A 417 -29.44 2.91 24.54
CA GLN A 417 -30.08 3.22 25.85
C GLN A 417 -29.61 4.55 26.42
N LYS A 418 -28.34 4.95 26.20
CA LYS A 418 -27.81 6.23 26.63
C LYS A 418 -28.26 7.40 25.75
N GLY A 419 -28.51 7.19 24.46
CA GLY A 419 -29.11 8.20 23.57
C GLY A 419 -30.51 8.59 24.05
N ASN A 420 -31.36 7.60 24.30
CA ASN A 420 -32.70 7.81 24.80
C ASN A 420 -32.74 8.48 26.20
N ALA A 421 -31.79 8.16 27.09
CA ALA A 421 -31.73 8.79 28.41
C ALA A 421 -31.35 10.30 28.35
N LYS A 422 -30.64 10.75 27.33
CA LYS A 422 -30.33 12.18 27.11
C LYS A 422 -31.51 12.97 26.57
N GLU A 423 -32.38 12.37 25.75
CA GLU A 423 -33.58 13.02 25.20
C GLU A 423 -34.68 13.21 26.26
N PHE A 424 -34.71 12.39 27.30
CA PHE A 424 -35.69 12.54 28.42
C PHE A 424 -35.19 13.44 29.57
N SER A 425 -33.98 14.01 29.47
CA SER A 425 -33.37 14.88 30.48
C SER A 425 -33.22 16.32 30.03
N GLN A 426 -33.80 16.70 28.90
CA GLN A 426 -34.00 18.06 28.38
C GLN A 426 -35.49 18.36 28.40
#